data_86e6e1104877eda9fccbb6633cee8405
#
_entry.id   86e6e1104877eda9fccbb6633cee8405
#
_cell.length_a   1.000
_cell.length_b   1.000
_cell.length_c   1.000
_cell.angle_alpha   90.00
_cell.angle_beta   90.00
_cell.angle_gamma   90.00
#
_symmetry.space_group_name_H-M   'P 1'
#
loop_
_entity.id
_entity.type
_entity.pdbx_description
1 polymer ?
#
loop_
_entity_poly.entity_id
_entity_poly.type
_entity_poly.pdbx_seq_one_letter_code
_entity_poly.pdbx_strand_id
1 'polypeptide(L)' 'MNKELLRSIMALHGDTNKDLADLLGITEQSISGKINEKGTEFKQGEIAKIKDHYKLSPEQVEAIFFA' A
#
# COMPACT_ATOMS: atom_id res chain seq x y z
N MET A 1 2.61 -5.52 8.97
CA MET A 1 1.67 -5.55 7.84
C MET A 1 2.00 -6.73 6.93
N ASN A 2 1.06 -7.15 6.11
CA ASN A 2 1.27 -8.24 5.16
C ASN A 2 1.68 -7.68 3.80
N LYS A 3 2.97 -7.50 3.61
CA LYS A 3 3.49 -6.90 2.37
C LYS A 3 3.30 -7.78 1.14
N GLU A 4 3.30 -9.10 1.32
CA GLU A 4 3.09 -10.02 0.20
C GLU A 4 1.68 -9.88 -0.35
N LEU A 5 0.70 -9.71 0.52
CA LEU A 5 -0.68 -9.50 0.09
C LEU A 5 -0.82 -8.17 -0.65
N LEU A 6 -0.21 -7.10 -0.14
CA LEU A 6 -0.22 -5.81 -0.83
C LEU A 6 0.43 -5.92 -2.20
N ARG A 7 1.59 -6.57 -2.28
CA ARG A 7 2.28 -6.75 -3.56
C ARG A 7 1.48 -7.58 -4.55
N SER A 8 0.75 -8.60 -4.07
CA SER A 8 -0.14 -9.39 -4.91
C SER A 8 -1.24 -8.54 -5.52
N ILE A 9 -1.83 -7.66 -4.73
CA ILE A 9 -2.89 -6.77 -5.21
C ILE A 9 -2.33 -5.78 -6.22
N MET A 10 -1.17 -5.20 -5.95
CA MET A 10 -0.51 -4.30 -6.87
C MET A 10 -0.22 -5.00 -8.21
N ALA A 11 0.34 -6.19 -8.15
CA ALA A 11 0.67 -6.97 -9.35
C ALA A 11 -0.59 -7.32 -10.15
N LEU A 12 -1.67 -7.68 -9.48
CA LEU A 12 -2.95 -7.98 -10.13
C LEU A 12 -3.46 -6.79 -10.93
N HIS A 13 -3.22 -5.59 -10.45
CA HIS A 13 -3.62 -4.34 -11.11
C HIS A 13 -2.54 -3.77 -12.03
N GLY A 14 -1.40 -4.45 -12.14
CA GLY A 14 -0.29 -3.99 -12.97
C GLY A 14 0.45 -2.77 -12.41
N ASP A 15 0.35 -2.53 -11.12
CA ASP A 15 0.97 -1.37 -10.49
C ASP A 15 2.35 -1.70 -9.94
N THR A 16 3.26 -0.74 -10.10
CA THR A 16 4.60 -0.77 -9.52
C THR A 16 4.64 0.14 -8.29
N ASN A 17 5.77 0.12 -7.58
CA ASN A 17 5.99 1.05 -6.47
C ASN A 17 5.87 2.51 -6.94
N LYS A 18 6.30 2.81 -8.17
CA LYS A 18 6.17 4.15 -8.72
C LYS A 18 4.70 4.56 -8.85
N ASP A 19 3.86 3.65 -9.32
CA ASP A 19 2.43 3.94 -9.47
C ASP A 19 1.79 4.23 -8.11
N LEU A 20 2.15 3.46 -7.10
CA LEU A 20 1.64 3.68 -5.75
C LEU A 20 2.17 4.98 -5.16
N ALA A 21 3.43 5.30 -5.41
CA ALA A 21 4.02 6.56 -4.98
C ALA A 21 3.29 7.75 -5.60
N ASP A 22 2.99 7.67 -6.90
CA ASP A 22 2.25 8.72 -7.60
C ASP A 22 0.85 8.89 -7.03
N LEU A 23 0.18 7.79 -6.72
CA LEU A 23 -1.14 7.81 -6.10
C LEU A 23 -1.12 8.56 -4.76
N LEU A 24 -0.11 8.32 -3.95
CA LEU A 24 0.00 8.89 -2.61
C LEU A 24 0.71 10.25 -2.58
N GLY A 25 1.30 10.68 -3.69
CA GLY A 25 2.04 11.93 -3.76
C GLY A 25 3.35 11.89 -3.00
N ILE A 26 4.00 10.74 -2.93
CA ILE A 26 5.28 10.56 -2.25
C ILE A 26 6.29 9.91 -3.19
N THR A 27 7.53 9.73 -2.75
CA THR A 27 8.57 9.13 -3.59
C THR A 27 8.51 7.60 -3.57
N GLU A 28 9.08 6.97 -4.60
CA GLU A 28 9.23 5.51 -4.64
C GLU A 28 10.03 5.02 -3.44
N GLN A 29 11.05 5.76 -3.04
CA GLN A 29 11.86 5.41 -1.89
C GLN A 29 11.03 5.37 -0.62
N SER A 30 10.12 6.34 -0.44
CA SER A 30 9.21 6.35 0.69
C SER A 30 8.27 5.14 0.66
N ILE A 31 7.76 4.78 -0.51
CA ILE A 31 6.92 3.59 -0.66
C ILE A 31 7.69 2.34 -0.25
N SER A 32 8.91 2.19 -0.76
CA SER A 32 9.75 1.03 -0.43
C SER A 32 10.00 0.94 1.08
N GLY A 33 10.28 2.05 1.73
CA GLY A 33 10.48 2.10 3.16
C GLY A 33 9.23 1.70 3.94
N LYS A 34 8.06 2.17 3.51
CA LYS A 34 6.79 1.83 4.16
C LYS A 34 6.43 0.36 3.98
N ILE A 35 6.60 -0.18 2.78
CA ILE A 35 6.30 -1.59 2.52
C ILE A 35 7.22 -2.50 3.32
N ASN A 36 8.50 -2.16 3.40
CA ASN A 36 9.50 -2.95 4.11
C ASN A 36 9.60 -2.62 5.60
N GLU A 37 8.75 -1.72 6.08
CA GLU A 37 8.68 -1.33 7.51
C GLU A 37 10.03 -0.86 8.07
N LYS A 38 10.73 -0.02 7.29
CA LYS A 38 12.03 0.51 7.69
C LYS A 38 11.88 1.83 8.45
N GLY A 39 11.24 1.75 9.62
CA GLY A 39 11.06 2.90 10.50
C GLY A 39 9.95 3.85 10.08
N THR A 40 9.13 3.45 9.12
CA THR A 40 8.01 4.25 8.65
C THR A 40 6.82 3.35 8.31
N GLU A 41 5.62 3.89 8.43
CA GLU A 41 4.38 3.15 8.22
C GLU A 41 3.46 3.94 7.30
N PHE A 42 2.50 3.24 6.69
CA PHE A 42 1.43 3.91 5.96
C PHE A 42 0.54 4.66 6.94
N LYS A 43 0.23 5.91 6.61
CA LYS A 43 -0.68 6.74 7.40
C LYS A 43 -2.12 6.41 7.04
N GLN A 44 -3.06 6.78 7.92
CA GLN A 44 -4.48 6.51 7.68
C GLN A 44 -4.98 7.08 6.36
N GLY A 45 -4.60 8.29 6.02
CA GLY A 45 -4.98 8.91 4.75
C GLY A 45 -4.44 8.16 3.54
N GLU A 46 -3.24 7.61 3.66
CA GLU A 46 -2.62 6.81 2.60
C GLU A 46 -3.34 5.48 2.45
N ILE A 47 -3.66 4.84 3.56
CA ILE A 47 -4.40 3.58 3.55
C ILE A 47 -5.78 3.79 2.92
N ALA A 48 -6.44 4.89 3.22
CA ALA A 48 -7.74 5.23 2.62
C ALA A 48 -7.64 5.37 1.10
N LYS A 49 -6.57 6.01 0.60
CA LYS A 49 -6.35 6.15 -0.84
C LYS A 49 -6.11 4.79 -1.51
N ILE A 50 -5.33 3.93 -0.87
CA ILE A 50 -5.05 2.58 -1.38
C ILE A 50 -6.34 1.76 -1.40
N LYS A 51 -7.12 1.84 -0.32
CA LYS A 51 -8.42 1.17 -0.24
C LYS A 51 -9.33 1.57 -1.40
N ASP A 52 -9.46 2.87 -1.64
CA ASP A 52 -10.30 3.37 -2.72
C ASP A 52 -9.77 2.97 -4.09
N HIS A 53 -8.46 3.06 -4.29
CA HIS A 53 -7.83 2.77 -5.57
C HIS A 53 -8.05 1.32 -6.00
N TYR A 54 -7.87 0.39 -5.07
CA TYR A 54 -8.03 -1.04 -5.34
C TYR A 54 -9.41 -1.57 -4.98
N LYS A 55 -10.29 -0.73 -4.46
CA LYS A 55 -11.64 -1.12 -4.02
C LYS A 55 -11.60 -2.27 -3.03
N LEU A 56 -10.75 -2.12 -2.02
CA LEU A 56 -10.56 -3.14 -0.99
C LEU A 56 -11.73 -3.15 0.00
N SER A 57 -12.08 -4.35 0.45
CA SER A 57 -13.03 -4.50 1.54
C SER A 57 -12.37 -4.15 2.88
N PRO A 58 -13.16 -3.86 3.94
CA PRO A 58 -12.58 -3.64 5.27
C PRO A 58 -11.72 -4.82 5.74
N GLU A 59 -12.12 -6.05 5.41
CA GLU A 59 -11.38 -7.26 5.76
C GLU A 59 -10.02 -7.30 5.07
N GLN A 60 -9.97 -6.89 3.79
CA GLN A 60 -8.72 -6.83 3.04
C GLN A 60 -7.78 -5.77 3.61
N VAL A 61 -8.31 -4.60 3.95
CA VAL A 61 -7.52 -3.54 4.58
C VAL A 61 -6.90 -4.04 5.88
N GLU A 62 -7.71 -4.69 6.70
CA GLU A 62 -7.24 -5.23 7.97
C GLU A 62 -6.17 -6.31 7.75
N ALA A 63 -6.38 -7.21 6.80
CA ALA A 63 -5.43 -8.28 6.49
C ALA A 63 -4.09 -7.73 5.98
N ILE A 64 -4.11 -6.62 5.25
CA ILE A 64 -2.90 -6.03 4.69
C ILE A 64 -2.17 -5.19 5.73
N PHE A 65 -2.87 -4.24 6.34
CA PHE A 65 -2.23 -3.16 7.11
C PHE A 65 -2.21 -3.40 8.61
N PHE A 66 -3.11 -4.22 9.13
CA PHE A 66 -3.26 -4.41 10.58
C PHE A 66 -3.08 -5.87 11.02
N ALA A 67 -2.57 -6.69 10.15
CA ALA A 67 -2.27 -8.08 10.47
C ALA A 67 -0.97 -8.20 11.28
#